data_d7b1504621e43941742d6e2a1a373fbf
#
_entry.id   d7b1504621e43941742d6e2a1a373fbf
#
_cell.length_a   1.000
_cell.length_b   1.000
_cell.length_c   1.000
_cell.angle_alpha   90.00
_cell.angle_beta   90.00
_cell.angle_gamma   90.00
#
_symmetry.space_group_name_H-M   'P 1'
#
loop_
_entity.id
_entity.type
_entity.pdbx_description
1 polymer ?
#
loop_
_entity_poly.entity_id
_entity_poly.type
_entity_poly.pdbx_seq_one_letter_code
_entity_poly.pdbx_strand_id
1 'polypeptide(L)'
;MAKAKFERTKPHVNIGTIGHVDHGKTTLTAAITKVLALKGQAQFEDYSMIDKAPEERERGITINTAHVEYETDKRHYAHVDCPGHADYVKNMITGAAQMDGAILVVSAADGPMPQTREHSLLSRQVGVPYIVVFMNKCDQVDDEELLELVEMEIRDLLNEYEFPGDDTPIIKGSAYLALTSESKDVNAPEYKCILDLMDAVDDYIPTPERKADQPFLMPVEDVFTITGRGTVATGRVERGILKMSDEVEIIGLTDERRKSVVTGIEMFRKLLDFAEAGDNIGVLLRGIQRTDIERGQVLSKPGTIHPHTKFKGQVYVLTKDEGGRHTPFFNNYRPQFFFRTTDVTGVITLPEGTEMCMPGDNVIMDVELITPIAIEEGLRFAIREGGRTVGSGVVTGINE
;
A
#
# COMPACT_ATOMS: atom_id res chain seq x y z
N MET A 1 -2.52 18.68 -27.09
CA MET A 1 -1.12 18.93 -26.71
C MET A 1 -0.43 17.58 -26.53
N ALA A 2 0.84 17.44 -26.95
CA ALA A 2 1.62 16.24 -26.65
C ALA A 2 1.82 16.13 -25.13
N LYS A 3 1.67 14.93 -24.56
CA LYS A 3 1.96 14.71 -23.13
C LYS A 3 3.46 14.89 -22.90
N ALA A 4 3.82 15.45 -21.74
CA ALA A 4 5.20 15.55 -21.31
C ALA A 4 5.82 14.16 -21.13
N LYS A 5 7.11 14.04 -21.33
CA LYS A 5 7.88 12.84 -21.07
C LYS A 5 8.37 12.87 -19.63
N PHE A 6 8.34 11.74 -18.93
CA PHE A 6 8.92 11.61 -17.59
C PHE A 6 10.44 11.51 -17.71
N GLU A 7 11.16 12.32 -16.93
CA GLU A 7 12.61 12.28 -16.85
C GLU A 7 13.04 11.74 -15.48
N ARG A 8 13.84 10.68 -15.47
CA ARG A 8 14.37 10.06 -14.25
C ARG A 8 15.61 10.81 -13.77
N THR A 9 15.42 11.88 -13.02
CA THR A 9 16.52 12.73 -12.49
C THR A 9 16.93 12.35 -11.07
N LYS A 10 16.05 11.70 -10.32
CA LYS A 10 16.23 11.34 -8.91
C LYS A 10 15.80 9.89 -8.65
N PRO A 11 16.34 9.24 -7.60
CA PRO A 11 15.82 7.94 -7.15
C PRO A 11 14.34 8.02 -6.83
N HIS A 12 13.58 7.00 -7.25
CA HIS A 12 12.15 6.91 -7.03
C HIS A 12 11.83 6.05 -5.80
N VAL A 13 10.97 6.57 -4.91
CA VAL A 13 10.52 5.89 -3.69
C VAL A 13 9.00 5.98 -3.57
N ASN A 14 8.36 4.87 -3.23
CA ASN A 14 6.93 4.82 -2.96
C ASN A 14 6.71 4.91 -1.45
N ILE A 15 5.99 5.92 -1.03
CA ILE A 15 5.56 6.08 0.37
C ILE A 15 4.05 6.24 0.42
N GLY A 16 3.47 6.22 1.61
CA GLY A 16 2.06 6.53 1.75
C GLY A 16 1.67 6.76 3.19
N THR A 17 0.47 7.31 3.37
CA THR A 17 -0.13 7.59 4.67
C THR A 17 -1.01 6.43 5.11
N ILE A 18 -0.80 5.97 6.35
CA ILE A 18 -1.60 4.96 7.05
C ILE A 18 -2.02 5.49 8.42
N GLY A 19 -3.01 4.88 9.04
CA GLY A 19 -3.49 5.26 10.38
C GLY A 19 -5.01 5.34 10.44
N HIS A 20 -5.53 5.68 11.62
CA HIS A 20 -6.96 5.69 11.92
C HIS A 20 -7.74 6.71 11.05
N VAL A 21 -9.05 6.48 10.89
CA VAL A 21 -9.96 7.47 10.31
C VAL A 21 -9.90 8.77 11.15
N ASP A 22 -10.06 9.91 10.51
CA ASP A 22 -10.04 11.25 11.14
C ASP A 22 -8.70 11.67 11.79
N HIS A 23 -7.63 10.88 11.72
CA HIS A 23 -6.30 11.31 12.18
C HIS A 23 -5.62 12.30 11.23
N GLY A 24 -6.21 12.58 10.05
CA GLY A 24 -5.78 13.64 9.13
C GLY A 24 -4.77 13.20 8.08
N LYS A 25 -4.82 11.96 7.60
CA LYS A 25 -3.95 11.42 6.55
C LYS A 25 -4.02 12.24 5.25
N THR A 26 -5.21 12.39 4.70
CA THR A 26 -5.46 13.17 3.47
C THR A 26 -5.13 14.65 3.65
N THR A 27 -5.40 15.21 4.84
CA THR A 27 -4.98 16.58 5.19
C THR A 27 -3.46 16.72 5.18
N LEU A 28 -2.74 15.72 5.71
CA LEU A 28 -1.28 15.71 5.68
C LEU A 28 -0.75 15.59 4.24
N THR A 29 -1.33 14.71 3.44
CA THR A 29 -0.96 14.55 2.03
C THR A 29 -1.16 15.87 1.26
N ALA A 30 -2.27 16.57 1.47
CA ALA A 30 -2.51 17.89 0.88
C ALA A 30 -1.50 18.94 1.38
N ALA A 31 -1.18 18.95 2.69
CA ALA A 31 -0.20 19.86 3.27
C ALA A 31 1.21 19.63 2.70
N ILE A 32 1.64 18.37 2.52
CA ILE A 32 2.91 18.04 1.88
C ILE A 32 2.98 18.61 0.47
N THR A 33 1.96 18.36 -0.36
CA THR A 33 1.94 18.88 -1.73
C THR A 33 1.96 20.41 -1.77
N LYS A 34 1.26 21.06 -0.84
CA LYS A 34 1.24 22.52 -0.73
C LYS A 34 2.62 23.10 -0.41
N VAL A 35 3.26 22.59 0.64
CA VAL A 35 4.56 23.10 1.11
C VAL A 35 5.64 22.84 0.05
N LEU A 36 5.66 21.67 -0.57
CA LEU A 36 6.59 21.35 -1.64
C LEU A 36 6.30 22.12 -2.93
N ALA A 37 5.04 22.50 -3.20
CA ALA A 37 4.69 23.36 -4.32
C ALA A 37 5.29 24.78 -4.16
N LEU A 38 5.41 25.30 -2.93
CA LEU A 38 6.13 26.57 -2.67
C LEU A 38 7.62 26.49 -3.03
N LYS A 39 8.23 25.30 -2.96
CA LYS A 39 9.59 25.03 -3.42
C LYS A 39 9.68 24.72 -4.92
N GLY A 40 8.55 24.61 -5.63
CA GLY A 40 8.50 24.16 -7.04
C GLY A 40 8.75 22.66 -7.23
N GLN A 41 8.58 21.87 -6.17
CA GLN A 41 8.87 20.42 -6.10
C GLN A 41 7.61 19.55 -6.15
N ALA A 42 6.42 20.16 -6.22
CA ALA A 42 5.14 19.50 -6.36
C ALA A 42 4.13 20.33 -7.14
N GLN A 43 3.08 19.70 -7.63
CA GLN A 43 1.84 20.37 -7.95
C GLN A 43 0.94 20.30 -6.72
N PHE A 44 0.41 21.43 -6.25
CA PHE A 44 -0.52 21.43 -5.11
C PHE A 44 -1.78 20.65 -5.47
N GLU A 45 -2.08 19.66 -4.66
CA GLU A 45 -3.32 18.87 -4.70
C GLU A 45 -4.12 19.17 -3.43
N ASP A 46 -5.25 19.86 -3.57
CA ASP A 46 -6.16 20.12 -2.47
C ASP A 46 -6.88 18.83 -2.04
N TYR A 47 -7.44 18.79 -0.83
CA TYR A 47 -8.21 17.69 -0.27
C TYR A 47 -9.24 17.14 -1.26
N SER A 48 -10.00 18.02 -1.91
CA SER A 48 -11.02 17.67 -2.91
C SER A 48 -10.44 17.10 -4.23
N MET A 49 -9.15 17.26 -4.45
CA MET A 49 -8.44 16.70 -5.60
C MET A 49 -7.86 15.31 -5.29
N ILE A 50 -7.62 15.01 -4.02
CA ILE A 50 -7.16 13.71 -3.53
C ILE A 50 -8.37 12.79 -3.41
N ASP A 51 -9.37 13.15 -2.60
CA ASP A 51 -10.65 12.44 -2.47
C ASP A 51 -11.61 12.86 -3.60
N LYS A 52 -11.57 12.11 -4.71
CA LYS A 52 -12.25 12.48 -5.97
C LYS A 52 -13.65 11.94 -6.08
N ALA A 53 -13.95 10.80 -5.46
CA ALA A 53 -15.25 10.17 -5.57
C ALA A 53 -16.34 11.00 -4.87
N PRO A 54 -17.56 11.10 -5.45
CA PRO A 54 -18.65 11.80 -4.80
C PRO A 54 -18.95 11.30 -3.39
N GLU A 55 -18.88 9.99 -3.17
CA GLU A 55 -19.12 9.35 -1.88
C GLU A 55 -18.03 9.71 -0.84
N GLU A 56 -16.77 9.86 -1.25
CA GLU A 56 -15.65 10.29 -0.40
C GLU A 56 -15.90 11.70 0.12
N ARG A 57 -16.34 12.60 -0.77
CA ARG A 57 -16.63 14.00 -0.44
C ARG A 57 -17.86 14.13 0.46
N GLU A 58 -18.90 13.33 0.21
CA GLU A 58 -20.15 13.36 0.99
C GLU A 58 -19.92 12.84 2.41
N ARG A 59 -19.12 11.79 2.56
CA ARG A 59 -18.82 11.17 3.86
C ARG A 59 -17.63 11.79 4.59
N GLY A 60 -16.77 12.55 3.89
CA GLY A 60 -15.53 13.11 4.43
C GLY A 60 -14.48 12.05 4.79
N ILE A 61 -14.52 10.89 4.12
CA ILE A 61 -13.58 9.78 4.36
C ILE A 61 -13.00 9.29 3.03
N THR A 62 -11.72 8.89 3.03
CA THR A 62 -11.08 8.24 1.89
C THR A 62 -11.58 6.80 1.78
N ILE A 63 -12.05 6.42 0.60
CA ILE A 63 -12.54 5.07 0.28
C ILE A 63 -11.50 4.32 -0.58
N ASN A 64 -11.02 4.97 -1.64
CA ASN A 64 -10.05 4.42 -2.56
C ASN A 64 -8.67 5.01 -2.29
N THR A 65 -7.62 4.27 -2.64
CA THR A 65 -6.27 4.81 -2.63
C THR A 65 -6.11 5.92 -3.65
N ALA A 66 -5.51 7.04 -3.23
CA ALA A 66 -5.16 8.13 -4.14
C ALA A 66 -3.64 8.20 -4.30
N HIS A 67 -3.18 8.51 -5.51
CA HIS A 67 -1.76 8.64 -5.81
C HIS A 67 -1.41 10.10 -6.11
N VAL A 68 -0.41 10.60 -5.43
CA VAL A 68 0.11 11.98 -5.57
C VAL A 68 1.60 11.93 -5.86
N GLU A 69 2.09 12.86 -6.68
CA GLU A 69 3.51 12.96 -7.07
C GLU A 69 4.13 14.21 -6.48
N TYR A 70 5.33 14.07 -5.90
CA TYR A 70 6.16 15.20 -5.48
C TYR A 70 7.64 14.82 -5.38
N GLU A 71 8.48 15.83 -5.18
CA GLU A 71 9.92 15.64 -5.04
C GLU A 71 10.44 16.35 -3.81
N THR A 72 11.58 15.86 -3.30
CA THR A 72 12.50 16.61 -2.44
C THR A 72 13.77 16.93 -3.21
N ASP A 73 14.73 17.53 -2.56
CA ASP A 73 16.04 17.75 -3.20
C ASP A 73 16.76 16.42 -3.50
N LYS A 74 16.48 15.36 -2.71
CA LYS A 74 17.15 14.07 -2.78
C LYS A 74 16.40 13.06 -3.67
N ARG A 75 15.04 13.07 -3.69
CA ARG A 75 14.23 11.98 -4.22
C ARG A 75 12.96 12.42 -4.93
N HIS A 76 12.46 11.54 -5.78
CA HIS A 76 11.13 11.59 -6.38
C HIS A 76 10.21 10.61 -5.65
N TYR A 77 9.01 11.05 -5.26
CA TYR A 77 8.06 10.27 -4.50
C TYR A 77 6.75 10.04 -5.24
N ALA A 78 6.31 8.77 -5.25
CA ALA A 78 4.90 8.43 -5.41
C ALA A 78 4.31 8.24 -4.02
N HIS A 79 3.31 9.02 -3.68
CA HIS A 79 2.63 8.96 -2.39
C HIS A 79 1.25 8.34 -2.55
N VAL A 80 0.97 7.30 -1.77
CA VAL A 80 -0.30 6.59 -1.74
C VAL A 80 -1.08 7.03 -0.50
N ASP A 81 -2.15 7.77 -0.67
CA ASP A 81 -3.06 8.09 0.44
C ASP A 81 -4.02 6.94 0.66
N CYS A 82 -3.98 6.29 1.83
CA CYS A 82 -4.76 5.11 2.15
C CYS A 82 -6.01 5.43 2.96
N PRO A 83 -7.14 4.70 2.73
CA PRO A 83 -8.31 4.82 3.57
C PRO A 83 -8.00 4.45 5.03
N GLY A 84 -8.68 5.11 5.96
CA GLY A 84 -8.53 4.86 7.41
C GLY A 84 -9.64 4.03 8.02
N HIS A 85 -10.79 3.89 7.34
CA HIS A 85 -11.97 3.23 7.88
C HIS A 85 -11.89 1.71 7.73
N ALA A 86 -12.36 0.98 8.75
CA ALA A 86 -12.32 -0.49 8.79
C ALA A 86 -12.98 -1.18 7.59
N ASP A 87 -14.04 -0.60 7.02
CA ASP A 87 -14.74 -1.17 5.86
C ASP A 87 -13.87 -1.18 4.59
N TYR A 88 -12.83 -0.33 4.53
CA TYR A 88 -11.97 -0.17 3.36
C TYR A 88 -10.55 -0.73 3.55
N VAL A 89 -10.34 -1.57 4.55
CA VAL A 89 -9.04 -2.20 4.85
C VAL A 89 -8.48 -2.95 3.65
N LYS A 90 -9.33 -3.52 2.79
CA LYS A 90 -8.91 -4.14 1.53
C LYS A 90 -8.15 -3.17 0.62
N ASN A 91 -8.62 -1.93 0.49
CA ASN A 91 -7.96 -0.89 -0.29
C ASN A 91 -6.69 -0.40 0.41
N MET A 92 -6.70 -0.34 1.76
CA MET A 92 -5.51 -0.03 2.55
C MET A 92 -4.41 -1.08 2.34
N ILE A 93 -4.73 -2.39 2.40
CA ILE A 93 -3.77 -3.47 2.14
C ILE A 93 -3.16 -3.35 0.74
N THR A 94 -4.00 -3.09 -0.26
CA THR A 94 -3.53 -2.89 -1.65
C THR A 94 -2.59 -1.70 -1.78
N GLY A 95 -2.91 -0.58 -1.12
CA GLY A 95 -2.05 0.60 -1.10
C GLY A 95 -0.74 0.35 -0.36
N ALA A 96 -0.81 -0.26 0.83
CA ALA A 96 0.37 -0.56 1.64
C ALA A 96 1.35 -1.52 0.94
N ALA A 97 0.85 -2.49 0.19
CA ALA A 97 1.70 -3.42 -0.57
C ALA A 97 2.57 -2.73 -1.64
N GLN A 98 2.27 -1.49 -1.99
CA GLN A 98 3.05 -0.70 -2.95
C GLN A 98 4.14 0.14 -2.30
N MET A 99 4.15 0.29 -0.97
CA MET A 99 5.01 1.22 -0.27
C MET A 99 6.40 0.62 -0.01
N ASP A 100 7.41 1.46 -0.17
CA ASP A 100 8.78 1.21 0.28
C ASP A 100 9.00 1.69 1.72
N GLY A 101 8.10 2.55 2.20
CA GLY A 101 7.99 3.03 3.56
C GLY A 101 6.64 3.72 3.78
N ALA A 102 6.18 3.81 5.01
CA ALA A 102 4.90 4.43 5.36
C ALA A 102 5.07 5.60 6.34
N ILE A 103 4.15 6.55 6.27
CA ILE A 103 3.95 7.60 7.26
C ILE A 103 2.74 7.20 8.09
N LEU A 104 2.97 6.82 9.34
CA LEU A 104 1.90 6.53 10.29
C LEU A 104 1.40 7.84 10.89
N VAL A 105 0.15 8.19 10.62
CA VAL A 105 -0.47 9.41 11.13
C VAL A 105 -1.29 9.09 12.37
N VAL A 106 -0.93 9.70 13.50
CA VAL A 106 -1.61 9.54 14.79
C VAL A 106 -2.01 10.90 15.31
N SER A 107 -3.27 11.05 15.72
CA SER A 107 -3.75 12.27 16.38
C SER A 107 -3.16 12.36 17.79
N ALA A 108 -2.55 13.49 18.14
CA ALA A 108 -2.03 13.75 19.47
C ALA A 108 -3.13 13.79 20.54
N ALA A 109 -4.35 14.17 20.15
CA ALA A 109 -5.49 14.25 21.05
C ALA A 109 -6.11 12.89 21.37
N ASP A 110 -6.06 11.95 20.41
CA ASP A 110 -6.74 10.65 20.51
C ASP A 110 -5.77 9.49 20.81
N GLY A 111 -4.47 9.65 20.52
CA GLY A 111 -3.47 8.60 20.62
C GLY A 111 -3.68 7.46 19.60
N PRO A 112 -2.99 6.31 19.79
CA PRO A 112 -3.15 5.13 18.94
C PRO A 112 -4.54 4.50 19.09
N MET A 113 -5.31 4.52 18.02
CA MET A 113 -6.68 3.99 17.92
C MET A 113 -6.69 2.59 17.27
N PRO A 114 -7.83 1.84 17.29
CA PRO A 114 -7.87 0.48 16.76
C PRO A 114 -7.34 0.30 15.34
N GLN A 115 -7.69 1.19 14.39
CA GLN A 115 -7.16 1.10 13.04
C GLN A 115 -5.68 1.50 12.95
N THR A 116 -5.16 2.31 13.89
CA THR A 116 -3.71 2.56 13.98
C THR A 116 -2.96 1.25 14.21
N ARG A 117 -3.45 0.42 15.14
CA ARG A 117 -2.91 -0.91 15.43
C ARG A 117 -3.05 -1.84 14.24
N GLU A 118 -4.25 -1.94 13.67
CA GLU A 118 -4.51 -2.81 12.50
C GLU A 118 -3.66 -2.42 11.29
N HIS A 119 -3.51 -1.12 11.01
CA HIS A 119 -2.71 -0.65 9.87
C HIS A 119 -1.21 -0.90 10.08
N SER A 120 -0.68 -0.74 11.28
CA SER A 120 0.71 -1.06 11.60
C SER A 120 0.99 -2.55 11.41
N LEU A 121 0.13 -3.41 11.94
CA LEU A 121 0.20 -4.86 11.77
C LEU A 121 0.15 -5.26 10.28
N LEU A 122 -0.86 -4.77 9.55
CA LEU A 122 -1.05 -5.10 8.14
C LEU A 122 0.13 -4.61 7.29
N SER A 123 0.66 -3.42 7.56
CA SER A 123 1.84 -2.89 6.85
C SER A 123 3.05 -3.81 7.04
N ARG A 124 3.26 -4.31 8.27
CA ARG A 124 4.31 -5.29 8.53
C ARG A 124 4.09 -6.59 7.74
N GLN A 125 2.87 -7.08 7.69
CA GLN A 125 2.51 -8.32 7.01
C GLN A 125 2.68 -8.23 5.48
N VAL A 126 2.27 -7.11 4.86
CA VAL A 126 2.45 -6.91 3.40
C VAL A 126 3.89 -6.54 3.03
N GLY A 127 4.75 -6.34 4.03
CA GLY A 127 6.18 -6.18 3.83
C GLY A 127 6.65 -4.73 3.71
N VAL A 128 5.91 -3.75 4.24
CA VAL A 128 6.42 -2.37 4.41
C VAL A 128 7.59 -2.40 5.39
N PRO A 129 8.81 -2.04 4.97
CA PRO A 129 9.99 -2.25 5.79
C PRO A 129 10.25 -1.13 6.80
N TYR A 130 9.76 0.09 6.54
CA TYR A 130 10.05 1.28 7.33
C TYR A 130 8.80 2.10 7.61
N ILE A 131 8.70 2.65 8.82
CA ILE A 131 7.65 3.60 9.22
C ILE A 131 8.32 4.86 9.77
N VAL A 132 7.81 6.03 9.35
CA VAL A 132 8.03 7.33 9.99
C VAL A 132 6.71 7.76 10.58
N VAL A 133 6.69 8.39 11.75
CA VAL A 133 5.45 8.81 12.40
C VAL A 133 5.25 10.31 12.28
N PHE A 134 4.03 10.70 11.93
CA PHE A 134 3.57 12.08 12.07
C PHE A 134 2.50 12.16 13.17
N MET A 135 2.88 12.70 14.32
CA MET A 135 1.95 13.01 15.41
C MET A 135 1.22 14.31 15.06
N ASN A 136 -0.01 14.15 14.56
CA ASN A 136 -0.83 15.24 14.02
C ASN A 136 -1.72 15.88 15.07
N LYS A 137 -2.29 17.04 14.77
CA LYS A 137 -3.21 17.81 15.61
C LYS A 137 -2.60 18.26 16.96
N CYS A 138 -1.27 18.48 17.00
CA CYS A 138 -0.63 19.00 18.21
C CYS A 138 -1.12 20.39 18.62
N ASP A 139 -1.76 21.12 17.69
CA ASP A 139 -2.45 22.39 17.94
C ASP A 139 -3.68 22.28 18.86
N GLN A 140 -4.18 21.06 19.10
CA GLN A 140 -5.33 20.78 19.95
C GLN A 140 -4.92 20.32 21.36
N VAL A 141 -3.63 20.20 21.64
CA VAL A 141 -3.10 19.69 22.91
C VAL A 141 -2.11 20.69 23.48
N ASP A 142 -2.49 21.32 24.59
CA ASP A 142 -1.65 22.31 25.29
C ASP A 142 -0.73 21.66 26.36
N ASP A 143 -0.94 20.38 26.65
CA ASP A 143 -0.21 19.63 27.67
C ASP A 143 0.95 18.84 27.05
N GLU A 144 2.16 19.24 27.41
CA GLU A 144 3.40 18.63 26.91
C GLU A 144 3.60 17.19 27.45
N GLU A 145 3.14 16.91 28.69
CA GLU A 145 3.20 15.56 29.28
C GLU A 145 2.28 14.59 28.53
N LEU A 146 1.13 15.07 28.05
CA LEU A 146 0.24 14.26 27.22
C LEU A 146 0.87 13.93 25.87
N LEU A 147 1.57 14.88 25.23
CA LEU A 147 2.30 14.62 23.99
C LEU A 147 3.41 13.58 24.17
N GLU A 148 4.13 13.61 25.30
CA GLU A 148 5.15 12.61 25.62
C GLU A 148 4.53 11.23 25.88
N LEU A 149 3.38 11.17 26.54
CA LEU A 149 2.66 9.91 26.77
C LEU A 149 2.21 9.26 25.47
N VAL A 150 1.60 10.05 24.57
CA VAL A 150 1.18 9.56 23.25
C VAL A 150 2.38 9.10 22.43
N GLU A 151 3.51 9.79 22.51
CA GLU A 151 4.76 9.36 21.84
C GLU A 151 5.23 8.00 22.38
N MET A 152 5.20 7.78 23.69
CA MET A 152 5.53 6.48 24.30
C MET A 152 4.60 5.37 23.81
N GLU A 153 3.29 5.61 23.81
CA GLU A 153 2.31 4.62 23.32
C GLU A 153 2.54 4.25 21.84
N ILE A 154 2.94 5.22 21.01
CA ILE A 154 3.28 4.97 19.61
C ILE A 154 4.54 4.10 19.49
N ARG A 155 5.58 4.37 20.27
CA ARG A 155 6.82 3.57 20.30
C ARG A 155 6.56 2.15 20.75
N ASP A 156 5.79 1.96 21.81
CA ASP A 156 5.38 0.65 22.30
C ASP A 156 4.60 -0.13 21.23
N LEU A 157 3.66 0.52 20.57
CA LEU A 157 2.89 -0.06 19.46
C LEU A 157 3.80 -0.51 18.30
N LEU A 158 4.77 0.30 17.92
CA LEU A 158 5.69 -0.06 16.84
C LEU A 158 6.58 -1.23 17.22
N ASN A 159 7.08 -1.27 18.45
CA ASN A 159 7.87 -2.38 18.98
C ASN A 159 7.03 -3.68 19.04
N GLU A 160 5.76 -3.61 19.43
CA GLU A 160 4.82 -4.73 19.45
C GLU A 160 4.70 -5.40 18.05
N TYR A 161 4.70 -4.59 16.96
CA TYR A 161 4.61 -5.08 15.58
C TYR A 161 5.96 -5.20 14.87
N GLU A 162 7.03 -5.33 15.62
CA GLU A 162 8.40 -5.58 15.12
C GLU A 162 8.97 -4.45 14.22
N PHE A 163 8.51 -3.22 14.40
CA PHE A 163 9.20 -2.03 13.91
C PHE A 163 10.12 -1.49 15.00
N PRO A 164 11.26 -0.87 14.67
CA PRO A 164 12.19 -0.33 15.67
C PRO A 164 11.63 0.96 16.30
N GLY A 165 10.65 0.82 17.19
CA GLY A 165 9.89 1.94 17.77
C GLY A 165 10.77 2.99 18.44
N ASP A 166 11.85 2.57 19.10
CA ASP A 166 12.77 3.49 19.79
C ASP A 166 13.58 4.36 18.81
N ASP A 167 13.93 3.81 17.64
CA ASP A 167 14.71 4.49 16.59
C ASP A 167 13.83 5.19 15.54
N THR A 168 12.53 4.91 15.53
CA THR A 168 11.59 5.47 14.54
C THR A 168 11.44 6.99 14.75
N PRO A 169 11.65 7.82 13.70
CA PRO A 169 11.40 9.25 13.78
C PRO A 169 9.93 9.55 14.03
N ILE A 170 9.64 10.39 15.03
CA ILE A 170 8.31 10.90 15.34
C ILE A 170 8.32 12.41 15.22
N ILE A 171 7.60 12.94 14.23
CA ILE A 171 7.49 14.37 13.97
C ILE A 171 6.17 14.87 14.52
N LYS A 172 6.23 15.88 15.39
CA LYS A 172 5.07 16.54 16.01
C LYS A 172 4.64 17.75 15.19
N GLY A 173 3.34 17.91 14.93
CA GLY A 173 2.87 19.07 14.18
C GLY A 173 1.37 19.11 13.95
N SER A 174 0.96 20.05 13.10
CA SER A 174 -0.43 20.20 12.64
C SER A 174 -0.46 20.32 11.12
N ALA A 175 -0.95 19.28 10.47
CA ALA A 175 -1.18 19.29 9.03
C ALA A 175 -2.24 20.34 8.63
N TYR A 176 -3.21 20.59 9.51
CA TYR A 176 -4.27 21.57 9.28
C TYR A 176 -3.71 23.00 9.25
N LEU A 177 -2.88 23.38 10.21
CA LEU A 177 -2.25 24.72 10.24
C LEU A 177 -1.34 24.93 9.02
N ALA A 178 -0.57 23.91 8.63
CA ALA A 178 0.22 23.97 7.42
C ALA A 178 -0.64 24.12 6.15
N LEU A 179 -1.75 23.36 6.05
CA LEU A 179 -2.63 23.40 4.90
C LEU A 179 -3.38 24.73 4.78
N THR A 180 -3.82 25.32 5.90
CA THR A 180 -4.63 26.55 5.91
C THR A 180 -3.83 27.85 5.96
N SER A 181 -2.52 27.79 6.26
CA SER A 181 -1.65 28.97 6.25
C SER A 181 -1.64 29.64 4.86
N GLU A 182 -1.75 30.97 4.84
CA GLU A 182 -1.67 31.77 3.63
C GLU A 182 -0.24 32.27 3.31
N SER A 183 0.75 31.87 4.14
CA SER A 183 2.14 32.25 3.94
C SER A 183 2.67 31.76 2.59
N LYS A 184 3.44 32.60 1.92
CA LYS A 184 4.23 32.24 0.72
C LYS A 184 5.68 31.95 1.03
N ASP A 185 6.08 32.18 2.29
CA ASP A 185 7.43 31.85 2.76
C ASP A 185 7.47 30.39 3.19
N VAL A 186 8.21 29.56 2.49
CA VAL A 186 8.38 28.14 2.80
C VAL A 186 8.98 27.90 4.19
N ASN A 187 9.69 28.89 4.75
CA ASN A 187 10.26 28.82 6.10
C ASN A 187 9.31 29.32 7.20
N ALA A 188 8.04 29.58 6.87
CA ALA A 188 7.06 29.96 7.89
C ALA A 188 6.93 28.87 8.96
N PRO A 189 6.74 29.24 10.23
CA PRO A 189 6.72 28.29 11.35
C PRO A 189 5.71 27.15 11.16
N GLU A 190 4.57 27.41 10.51
CA GLU A 190 3.49 26.47 10.27
C GLU A 190 3.90 25.32 9.31
N TYR A 191 4.89 25.59 8.45
CA TYR A 191 5.38 24.61 7.48
C TYR A 191 6.53 23.75 7.99
N LYS A 192 7.13 24.16 9.12
CA LYS A 192 8.32 23.50 9.67
C LYS A 192 8.10 22.00 9.89
N CYS A 193 6.97 21.60 10.49
CA CYS A 193 6.67 20.19 10.76
C CYS A 193 6.58 19.36 9.47
N ILE A 194 6.14 19.94 8.35
CA ILE A 194 6.07 19.25 7.05
C ILE A 194 7.48 19.10 6.45
N LEU A 195 8.32 20.13 6.57
CA LEU A 195 9.71 20.05 6.11
C LEU A 195 10.51 19.04 6.94
N ASP A 196 10.38 19.10 8.26
CA ASP A 196 11.01 18.15 9.19
C ASP A 196 10.55 16.70 8.90
N LEU A 197 9.27 16.49 8.56
CA LEU A 197 8.75 15.18 8.15
C LEU A 197 9.42 14.69 6.86
N MET A 198 9.52 15.55 5.84
CA MET A 198 10.12 15.15 4.57
C MET A 198 11.62 14.90 4.71
N ASP A 199 12.31 15.65 5.55
CA ASP A 199 13.72 15.39 5.88
C ASP A 199 13.88 14.04 6.60
N ALA A 200 13.00 13.73 7.57
CA ALA A 200 12.99 12.44 8.25
C ALA A 200 12.70 11.28 7.29
N VAL A 201 11.75 11.43 6.36
CA VAL A 201 11.45 10.44 5.32
C VAL A 201 12.66 10.22 4.40
N ASP A 202 13.31 11.30 3.96
CA ASP A 202 14.51 11.25 3.12
C ASP A 202 15.69 10.53 3.79
N ASP A 203 15.86 10.72 5.09
CA ASP A 203 17.03 10.22 5.82
C ASP A 203 16.80 8.82 6.41
N TYR A 204 15.59 8.52 6.87
CA TYR A 204 15.29 7.26 7.55
C TYR A 204 14.88 6.13 6.61
N ILE A 205 14.11 6.41 5.54
CA ILE A 205 13.70 5.41 4.57
C ILE A 205 14.80 5.27 3.51
N PRO A 206 15.51 4.14 3.39
CA PRO A 206 16.57 3.99 2.38
C PRO A 206 15.99 3.95 0.97
N THR A 207 16.82 4.25 -0.03
CA THR A 207 16.46 4.01 -1.42
C THR A 207 16.35 2.50 -1.64
N PRO A 208 15.18 1.99 -2.06
CA PRO A 208 14.96 0.54 -2.15
C PRO A 208 15.78 -0.08 -3.29
N GLU A 209 16.28 -1.28 -3.05
CA GLU A 209 16.85 -2.10 -4.11
C GLU A 209 15.75 -2.60 -5.05
N ARG A 210 15.92 -2.38 -6.33
CA ARG A 210 14.93 -2.75 -7.36
C ARG A 210 15.32 -4.05 -8.05
N LYS A 211 14.40 -5.01 -8.09
CA LYS A 211 14.57 -6.31 -8.78
C LYS A 211 14.36 -6.16 -10.29
N ALA A 212 15.11 -5.26 -10.93
CA ALA A 212 14.98 -4.95 -12.36
C ALA A 212 15.51 -6.06 -13.29
N ASP A 213 16.37 -6.93 -12.79
CA ASP A 213 16.98 -8.07 -13.49
C ASP A 213 16.06 -9.29 -13.62
N GLN A 214 14.94 -9.31 -12.87
CA GLN A 214 13.96 -10.39 -12.90
C GLN A 214 12.95 -10.20 -14.06
N PRO A 215 12.19 -11.27 -14.42
CA PRO A 215 11.10 -11.14 -15.38
C PRO A 215 10.03 -10.15 -14.89
N PHE A 216 9.52 -9.31 -15.80
CA PHE A 216 8.49 -8.33 -15.50
C PHE A 216 7.26 -8.95 -14.85
N LEU A 217 6.79 -8.29 -13.77
CA LEU A 217 5.52 -8.58 -13.09
C LEU A 217 4.94 -7.29 -12.50
N MET A 218 3.64 -7.08 -12.73
CA MET A 218 2.87 -5.97 -12.19
C MET A 218 1.48 -6.46 -11.75
N PRO A 219 1.15 -6.43 -10.45
CA PRO A 219 -0.22 -6.64 -9.98
C PRO A 219 -1.15 -5.53 -10.49
N VAL A 220 -2.35 -5.92 -10.93
CA VAL A 220 -3.37 -4.98 -11.42
C VAL A 220 -4.17 -4.43 -10.24
N GLU A 221 -4.20 -3.12 -10.09
CA GLU A 221 -4.93 -2.41 -9.03
C GLU A 221 -6.25 -1.86 -9.51
N ASP A 222 -6.23 -1.23 -10.67
CA ASP A 222 -7.42 -0.67 -11.28
C ASP A 222 -7.35 -0.82 -12.80
N VAL A 223 -8.54 -0.80 -13.42
CA VAL A 223 -8.68 -0.92 -14.87
C VAL A 223 -9.72 0.07 -15.35
N PHE A 224 -9.37 0.89 -16.31
CA PHE A 224 -10.27 1.83 -16.93
C PHE A 224 -10.05 1.94 -18.44
N THR A 225 -11.01 2.53 -19.13
CA THR A 225 -10.95 2.73 -20.58
C THR A 225 -10.74 4.20 -20.89
N ILE A 226 -9.78 4.48 -21.76
CA ILE A 226 -9.61 5.81 -22.34
C ILE A 226 -10.24 5.81 -23.72
N THR A 227 -11.25 6.64 -23.94
CA THR A 227 -11.95 6.78 -25.23
C THR A 227 -10.94 7.05 -26.35
N GLY A 228 -10.95 6.23 -27.39
CA GLY A 228 -10.05 6.34 -28.54
C GLY A 228 -8.62 5.81 -28.33
N ARG A 229 -8.26 5.35 -27.12
CA ARG A 229 -6.92 4.81 -26.82
C ARG A 229 -6.94 3.33 -26.39
N GLY A 230 -7.98 2.88 -25.68
CA GLY A 230 -8.14 1.49 -25.25
C GLY A 230 -8.17 1.32 -23.73
N THR A 231 -7.95 0.09 -23.29
CA THR A 231 -7.95 -0.28 -21.87
C THR A 231 -6.59 -0.04 -21.25
N VAL A 232 -6.61 0.54 -20.06
CA VAL A 232 -5.44 0.82 -19.22
C VAL A 232 -5.56 0.00 -17.95
N ALA A 233 -4.53 -0.76 -17.64
CA ALA A 233 -4.34 -1.39 -16.35
C ALA A 233 -3.32 -0.59 -15.53
N THR A 234 -3.63 -0.26 -14.29
CA THR A 234 -2.70 0.43 -13.39
C THR A 234 -2.16 -0.52 -12.33
N GLY A 235 -0.97 -0.23 -11.85
CA GLY A 235 -0.32 -0.95 -10.78
C GLY A 235 1.13 -0.53 -10.57
N ARG A 236 1.72 -1.02 -9.48
CA ARG A 236 3.15 -0.91 -9.24
C ARG A 236 3.89 -2.06 -9.91
N VAL A 237 4.96 -1.77 -10.62
CA VAL A 237 5.86 -2.81 -11.12
C VAL A 237 6.58 -3.47 -9.93
N GLU A 238 6.27 -4.73 -9.66
CA GLU A 238 6.84 -5.50 -8.55
C GLU A 238 8.30 -5.88 -8.85
N ARG A 239 8.57 -6.27 -10.11
CA ARG A 239 9.89 -6.66 -10.59
C ARG A 239 10.03 -6.51 -12.10
N GLY A 240 11.27 -6.49 -12.57
CA GLY A 240 11.61 -6.46 -13.99
C GLY A 240 11.49 -5.10 -14.65
N ILE A 241 11.56 -5.12 -15.96
CA ILE A 241 11.44 -3.95 -16.84
C ILE A 241 10.39 -4.24 -17.88
N LEU A 242 9.53 -3.25 -18.15
CA LEU A 242 8.52 -3.27 -19.22
C LEU A 242 8.85 -2.17 -20.24
N LYS A 243 8.86 -2.54 -21.52
CA LYS A 243 9.09 -1.60 -22.63
C LYS A 243 7.88 -1.50 -23.55
N MET A 244 7.84 -0.42 -24.31
CA MET A 244 6.89 -0.28 -25.40
C MET A 244 7.03 -1.46 -26.38
N SER A 245 5.89 -1.99 -26.84
CA SER A 245 5.77 -3.13 -27.72
C SER A 245 6.11 -4.49 -27.13
N ASP A 246 6.43 -4.58 -25.83
CA ASP A 246 6.57 -5.86 -25.15
C ASP A 246 5.24 -6.63 -25.16
N GLU A 247 5.32 -7.95 -25.31
CA GLU A 247 4.20 -8.86 -25.08
C GLU A 247 4.09 -9.14 -23.58
N VAL A 248 2.87 -9.01 -23.06
CA VAL A 248 2.52 -9.33 -21.68
C VAL A 248 1.40 -10.36 -21.62
N GLU A 249 1.35 -11.11 -20.55
CA GLU A 249 0.31 -12.11 -20.26
C GLU A 249 -0.49 -11.67 -19.03
N ILE A 250 -1.81 -11.79 -19.12
CA ILE A 250 -2.76 -11.51 -18.03
C ILE A 250 -3.02 -12.82 -17.32
N ILE A 251 -2.73 -12.92 -16.00
CA ILE A 251 -2.77 -14.15 -15.23
C ILE A 251 -3.57 -13.95 -13.96
N GLY A 252 -4.35 -14.97 -13.59
CA GLY A 252 -5.10 -15.06 -12.32
C GLY A 252 -6.59 -14.82 -12.49
N LEU A 253 -7.35 -15.21 -11.49
CA LEU A 253 -8.81 -15.19 -11.37
C LEU A 253 -9.56 -16.08 -12.38
N THR A 254 -8.92 -16.49 -13.44
CA THR A 254 -9.40 -17.43 -14.45
C THR A 254 -8.28 -18.36 -14.89
N ASP A 255 -8.63 -19.51 -15.45
CA ASP A 255 -7.66 -20.43 -16.09
C ASP A 255 -7.20 -19.92 -17.46
N GLU A 256 -7.93 -18.98 -18.05
CA GLU A 256 -7.58 -18.37 -19.34
C GLU A 256 -6.36 -17.46 -19.18
N ARG A 257 -5.39 -17.69 -20.07
CA ARG A 257 -4.21 -16.82 -20.23
C ARG A 257 -4.40 -15.96 -21.46
N ARG A 258 -4.51 -14.66 -21.25
CA ARG A 258 -4.65 -13.71 -22.35
C ARG A 258 -3.35 -12.96 -22.56
N LYS A 259 -2.92 -12.90 -23.81
CA LYS A 259 -1.74 -12.13 -24.22
C LYS A 259 -2.15 -10.80 -24.81
N SER A 260 -1.35 -9.80 -24.57
CA SER A 260 -1.50 -8.48 -25.14
C SER A 260 -0.15 -7.84 -25.42
N VAL A 261 -0.15 -6.77 -26.21
CA VAL A 261 1.03 -5.97 -26.49
C VAL A 261 0.87 -4.58 -25.87
N VAL A 262 1.90 -4.13 -25.20
CA VAL A 262 1.98 -2.80 -24.58
C VAL A 262 2.05 -1.72 -25.66
N THR A 263 1.06 -0.83 -25.69
CA THR A 263 0.98 0.27 -26.67
C THR A 263 1.24 1.65 -26.03
N GLY A 264 1.34 1.72 -24.72
CA GLY A 264 1.64 2.95 -23.99
C GLY A 264 1.98 2.65 -22.53
N ILE A 265 2.91 3.41 -21.99
CA ILE A 265 3.27 3.37 -20.57
C ILE A 265 3.21 4.83 -20.07
N GLU A 266 2.49 5.05 -18.98
CA GLU A 266 2.33 6.38 -18.39
C GLU A 266 2.54 6.30 -16.87
N MET A 267 3.17 7.33 -16.30
CA MET A 267 3.28 7.55 -14.86
C MET A 267 2.94 9.01 -14.59
N PHE A 268 2.01 9.28 -13.67
CA PHE A 268 1.53 10.64 -13.36
C PHE A 268 1.19 11.48 -14.59
N ARG A 269 0.49 10.88 -15.57
CA ARG A 269 0.09 11.49 -16.86
C ARG A 269 1.25 11.86 -17.80
N LYS A 270 2.48 11.49 -17.46
CA LYS A 270 3.67 11.63 -18.31
C LYS A 270 3.97 10.32 -19.03
N LEU A 271 4.49 10.40 -20.26
CA LEU A 271 4.84 9.21 -21.04
C LEU A 271 6.20 8.66 -20.59
N LEU A 272 6.30 7.32 -20.57
CA LEU A 272 7.55 6.59 -20.33
C LEU A 272 7.92 5.78 -21.56
N ASP A 273 9.23 5.68 -21.85
CA ASP A 273 9.76 4.76 -22.85
C ASP A 273 9.79 3.32 -22.31
N PHE A 274 10.07 3.19 -21.02
CA PHE A 274 10.07 1.94 -20.27
C PHE A 274 9.69 2.19 -18.81
N ALA A 275 9.19 1.17 -18.16
CA ALA A 275 8.96 1.13 -16.71
C ALA A 275 9.87 0.09 -16.07
N GLU A 276 10.25 0.31 -14.83
CA GLU A 276 11.09 -0.59 -14.06
C GLU A 276 10.48 -0.88 -12.67
N ALA A 277 11.01 -1.90 -12.01
CA ALA A 277 10.58 -2.27 -10.67
C ALA A 277 10.49 -1.05 -9.75
N GLY A 278 9.37 -0.87 -9.09
CA GLY A 278 9.04 0.26 -8.22
C GLY A 278 8.18 1.35 -8.85
N ASP A 279 8.08 1.44 -10.18
CA ASP A 279 7.24 2.44 -10.83
C ASP A 279 5.75 2.15 -10.66
N ASN A 280 4.96 3.18 -10.36
CA ASN A 280 3.49 3.13 -10.39
C ASN A 280 3.02 3.60 -11.77
N ILE A 281 2.53 2.70 -12.59
CA ILE A 281 2.26 2.95 -13.98
C ILE A 281 0.85 2.60 -14.41
N GLY A 282 0.41 3.25 -15.50
CA GLY A 282 -0.71 2.81 -16.32
C GLY A 282 -0.19 2.23 -17.63
N VAL A 283 -0.56 1.00 -17.93
CA VAL A 283 -0.17 0.26 -19.13
C VAL A 283 -1.36 0.20 -20.08
N LEU A 284 -1.19 0.74 -21.30
CA LEU A 284 -2.17 0.59 -22.36
C LEU A 284 -1.97 -0.76 -23.07
N LEU A 285 -3.05 -1.53 -23.17
CA LEU A 285 -3.06 -2.87 -23.69
C LEU A 285 -3.79 -2.94 -25.04
N ARG A 286 -3.18 -3.59 -26.04
CA ARG A 286 -3.78 -3.76 -27.37
C ARG A 286 -4.84 -4.86 -27.35
N GLY A 287 -6.04 -4.55 -27.87
CA GLY A 287 -7.08 -5.55 -28.10
C GLY A 287 -7.74 -6.11 -26.85
N ILE A 288 -7.47 -5.51 -25.68
CA ILE A 288 -8.07 -5.88 -24.40
C ILE A 288 -9.23 -4.93 -24.10
N GLN A 289 -10.40 -5.49 -23.80
CA GLN A 289 -11.55 -4.74 -23.30
C GLN A 289 -11.51 -4.61 -21.77
N ARG A 290 -12.29 -3.68 -21.23
CA ARG A 290 -12.40 -3.47 -19.77
C ARG A 290 -12.85 -4.73 -19.02
N THR A 291 -13.64 -5.59 -19.69
CA THR A 291 -14.16 -6.85 -19.14
C THR A 291 -13.18 -8.02 -19.23
N ASP A 292 -12.07 -7.87 -19.93
CA ASP A 292 -11.08 -8.93 -20.16
C ASP A 292 -9.97 -8.95 -19.11
N ILE A 293 -9.91 -7.90 -18.29
CA ILE A 293 -8.91 -7.73 -17.25
C ILE A 293 -9.54 -7.06 -16.04
N GLU A 294 -9.18 -7.50 -14.85
CA GLU A 294 -9.71 -6.98 -13.61
C GLU A 294 -8.65 -6.86 -12.50
N ARG A 295 -8.98 -6.08 -11.46
CA ARG A 295 -8.17 -5.97 -10.26
C ARG A 295 -7.93 -7.35 -9.65
N GLY A 296 -6.69 -7.61 -9.24
CA GLY A 296 -6.29 -8.88 -8.64
C GLY A 296 -5.58 -9.83 -9.58
N GLN A 297 -5.70 -9.62 -10.89
CA GLN A 297 -4.83 -10.26 -11.88
C GLN A 297 -3.44 -9.65 -11.87
N VAL A 298 -2.49 -10.27 -12.56
CA VAL A 298 -1.17 -9.72 -12.79
C VAL A 298 -0.89 -9.61 -14.28
N LEU A 299 -0.14 -8.56 -14.68
CA LEU A 299 0.55 -8.51 -15.96
C LEU A 299 1.97 -9.06 -15.75
N SER A 300 2.37 -10.01 -16.57
CA SER A 300 3.69 -10.62 -16.48
C SER A 300 4.33 -10.80 -17.85
N LYS A 301 5.65 -11.02 -17.84
CA LYS A 301 6.32 -11.54 -19.03
C LYS A 301 5.75 -12.93 -19.33
N PRO A 302 5.38 -13.26 -20.58
CA PRO A 302 4.75 -14.52 -20.91
C PRO A 302 5.52 -15.75 -20.42
N GLY A 303 4.77 -16.68 -19.78
CA GLY A 303 5.32 -17.95 -19.30
C GLY A 303 6.18 -17.88 -18.03
N THR A 304 6.23 -16.75 -17.32
CA THR A 304 7.09 -16.59 -16.12
C THR A 304 6.36 -16.79 -14.80
N ILE A 305 5.04 -16.74 -14.78
CA ILE A 305 4.20 -17.03 -13.63
C ILE A 305 2.97 -17.81 -14.08
N HIS A 306 2.37 -18.60 -13.20
CA HIS A 306 1.22 -19.43 -13.48
C HIS A 306 0.12 -19.22 -12.44
N PRO A 307 -1.16 -19.41 -12.82
CA PRO A 307 -2.25 -19.42 -11.85
C PRO A 307 -2.28 -20.76 -11.12
N HIS A 308 -2.50 -20.71 -9.79
CA HIS A 308 -2.59 -21.90 -8.94
C HIS A 308 -3.76 -21.74 -7.97
N THR A 309 -4.36 -22.84 -7.59
CA THR A 309 -5.40 -22.93 -6.56
C THR A 309 -4.88 -23.57 -5.28
N LYS A 310 -3.80 -24.37 -5.33
CA LYS A 310 -3.30 -25.15 -4.20
C LYS A 310 -1.87 -24.77 -3.85
N PHE A 311 -1.65 -24.49 -2.58
CA PHE A 311 -0.33 -24.17 -2.07
C PHE A 311 -0.14 -24.59 -0.62
N LYS A 312 1.12 -24.70 -0.20
CA LYS A 312 1.51 -24.79 1.21
C LYS A 312 1.90 -23.42 1.72
N GLY A 313 1.40 -23.07 2.89
CA GLY A 313 1.74 -21.81 3.55
C GLY A 313 2.23 -22.05 4.97
N GLN A 314 3.30 -21.37 5.36
CA GLN A 314 3.64 -21.21 6.76
C GLN A 314 2.85 -20.03 7.30
N VAL A 315 2.02 -20.26 8.32
CA VAL A 315 1.06 -19.29 8.82
C VAL A 315 1.25 -19.09 10.31
N TYR A 316 1.32 -17.84 10.71
CA TYR A 316 1.16 -17.42 12.10
C TYR A 316 -0.28 -16.98 12.35
N VAL A 317 -0.92 -17.55 13.36
CA VAL A 317 -2.29 -17.23 13.74
C VAL A 317 -2.28 -16.19 14.85
N LEU A 318 -2.82 -14.99 14.55
CA LEU A 318 -2.82 -13.88 15.49
C LEU A 318 -3.61 -14.19 16.76
N THR A 319 -3.05 -13.80 17.90
CA THR A 319 -3.70 -13.89 19.21
C THR A 319 -4.81 -12.85 19.35
N LYS A 320 -5.64 -12.99 20.38
CA LYS A 320 -6.68 -12.00 20.71
C LYS A 320 -6.09 -10.62 20.98
N ASP A 321 -4.95 -10.56 21.67
CA ASP A 321 -4.30 -9.30 22.05
C ASP A 321 -3.73 -8.58 20.83
N GLU A 322 -3.33 -9.32 19.80
CA GLU A 322 -2.94 -8.80 18.47
C GLU A 322 -4.16 -8.45 17.58
N GLY A 323 -5.38 -8.48 18.11
CA GLY A 323 -6.60 -8.20 17.35
C GLY A 323 -7.14 -9.39 16.55
N GLY A 324 -6.51 -10.55 16.67
CA GLY A 324 -6.87 -11.79 15.99
C GLY A 324 -8.02 -12.57 16.63
N ARG A 325 -7.91 -13.89 16.54
CA ARG A 325 -8.93 -14.84 17.08
C ARG A 325 -8.73 -15.06 18.58
N HIS A 326 -9.80 -15.46 19.25
CA HIS A 326 -9.80 -15.96 20.64
C HIS A 326 -10.19 -17.45 20.71
N THR A 327 -10.56 -18.06 19.59
CA THR A 327 -10.96 -19.46 19.49
C THR A 327 -10.12 -20.19 18.46
N PRO A 328 -9.84 -21.50 18.65
CA PRO A 328 -9.15 -22.29 17.63
C PRO A 328 -10.00 -22.42 16.36
N PHE A 329 -9.35 -22.81 15.28
CA PHE A 329 -10.03 -23.30 14.08
C PHE A 329 -9.61 -24.74 13.76
N PHE A 330 -10.41 -25.38 12.96
CA PHE A 330 -10.29 -26.80 12.62
C PHE A 330 -10.13 -26.99 11.11
N ASN A 331 -9.88 -28.22 10.68
CA ASN A 331 -9.90 -28.57 9.26
C ASN A 331 -11.16 -28.06 8.55
N ASN A 332 -11.02 -27.70 7.28
CA ASN A 332 -12.07 -27.08 6.45
C ASN A 332 -12.47 -25.68 6.87
N TYR A 333 -11.66 -24.98 7.65
CA TYR A 333 -11.84 -23.56 7.90
C TYR A 333 -11.72 -22.76 6.59
N ARG A 334 -12.62 -21.78 6.38
CA ARG A 334 -12.79 -21.07 5.11
C ARG A 334 -12.68 -19.55 5.26
N PRO A 335 -11.49 -19.01 5.52
CA PRO A 335 -11.29 -17.57 5.57
C PRO A 335 -11.03 -16.97 4.17
N GLN A 336 -10.84 -15.65 4.14
CA GLN A 336 -10.34 -14.92 2.97
C GLN A 336 -8.82 -14.78 3.03
N PHE A 337 -8.16 -15.09 1.92
CA PHE A 337 -6.73 -14.93 1.71
C PHE A 337 -6.48 -13.70 0.85
N PHE A 338 -5.66 -12.79 1.35
CA PHE A 338 -5.30 -11.56 0.67
C PHE A 338 -3.90 -11.70 0.08
N PHE A 339 -3.81 -11.64 -1.23
CA PHE A 339 -2.57 -11.68 -1.98
C PHE A 339 -2.46 -10.43 -2.87
N ARG A 340 -1.35 -9.70 -2.81
CA ARG A 340 -1.16 -8.51 -3.65
C ARG A 340 -2.40 -7.59 -3.65
N THR A 341 -3.12 -7.54 -4.76
CA THR A 341 -4.28 -6.67 -4.97
C THR A 341 -5.63 -7.39 -4.91
N THR A 342 -5.64 -8.70 -4.58
CA THR A 342 -6.86 -9.54 -4.55
C THR A 342 -7.07 -10.23 -3.21
N ASP A 343 -8.31 -10.64 -2.99
CA ASP A 343 -8.71 -11.56 -1.93
C ASP A 343 -9.52 -12.72 -2.52
N VAL A 344 -9.22 -13.90 -2.03
CA VAL A 344 -9.89 -15.15 -2.46
C VAL A 344 -10.21 -16.02 -1.24
N THR A 345 -11.40 -16.61 -1.21
CA THR A 345 -11.74 -17.60 -0.19
C THR A 345 -10.93 -18.87 -0.42
N GLY A 346 -10.36 -19.42 0.63
CA GLY A 346 -9.64 -20.69 0.58
C GLY A 346 -10.08 -21.64 1.69
N VAL A 347 -9.85 -22.91 1.50
CA VAL A 347 -10.08 -23.97 2.47
C VAL A 347 -8.74 -24.40 3.04
N ILE A 348 -8.64 -24.41 4.37
CA ILE A 348 -7.44 -24.83 5.09
C ILE A 348 -7.52 -26.31 5.44
N THR A 349 -6.46 -27.05 5.17
CA THR A 349 -6.21 -28.41 5.66
C THR A 349 -4.99 -28.38 6.58
N LEU A 350 -5.19 -28.80 7.84
CA LEU A 350 -4.13 -28.88 8.84
C LEU A 350 -3.27 -30.13 8.61
N PRO A 351 -2.00 -30.13 9.07
CA PRO A 351 -1.12 -31.29 8.97
C PRO A 351 -1.70 -32.54 9.66
N GLU A 352 -1.30 -33.71 9.19
CA GLU A 352 -1.70 -34.97 9.83
C GLU A 352 -1.34 -34.96 11.32
N GLY A 353 -2.29 -35.37 12.15
CA GLY A 353 -2.17 -35.39 13.62
C GLY A 353 -2.48 -34.06 14.31
N THR A 354 -2.78 -33.00 13.55
CA THR A 354 -3.22 -31.70 14.11
C THR A 354 -4.73 -31.59 14.00
N GLU A 355 -5.44 -31.65 15.11
CA GLU A 355 -6.90 -31.55 15.15
C GLU A 355 -7.38 -30.10 15.04
N MET A 356 -6.65 -29.17 15.65
CA MET A 356 -6.98 -27.74 15.69
C MET A 356 -5.73 -26.87 15.67
N CYS A 357 -5.90 -25.63 15.28
CA CYS A 357 -4.88 -24.58 15.34
C CYS A 357 -5.33 -23.47 16.31
N MET A 358 -4.49 -23.15 17.27
CA MET A 358 -4.75 -22.14 18.32
C MET A 358 -4.24 -20.76 17.90
N PRO A 359 -4.86 -19.67 18.41
CA PRO A 359 -4.23 -18.37 18.35
C PRO A 359 -2.83 -18.39 18.97
N GLY A 360 -1.84 -17.81 18.27
CA GLY A 360 -0.42 -17.86 18.62
C GLY A 360 0.39 -18.99 17.99
N ASP A 361 -0.27 -19.94 17.33
CA ASP A 361 0.44 -21.04 16.65
C ASP A 361 1.10 -20.56 15.36
N ASN A 362 2.24 -21.19 15.06
CA ASN A 362 2.91 -21.12 13.76
C ASN A 362 2.86 -22.49 13.09
N VAL A 363 2.09 -22.62 12.03
CA VAL A 363 1.77 -23.93 11.41
C VAL A 363 1.96 -23.90 9.91
N ILE A 364 2.53 -24.95 9.34
CA ILE A 364 2.51 -25.19 7.90
C ILE A 364 1.21 -25.88 7.56
N MET A 365 0.43 -25.32 6.67
CA MET A 365 -0.88 -25.85 6.26
C MET A 365 -1.03 -25.87 4.75
N ASP A 366 -1.87 -26.80 4.28
CA ASP A 366 -2.30 -26.85 2.89
C ASP A 366 -3.52 -25.96 2.70
N VAL A 367 -3.54 -25.19 1.62
CA VAL A 367 -4.62 -24.27 1.28
C VAL A 367 -5.11 -24.56 -0.13
N GLU A 368 -6.43 -24.66 -0.29
CA GLU A 368 -7.08 -24.76 -1.59
C GLU A 368 -8.00 -23.55 -1.79
N LEU A 369 -7.65 -22.69 -2.74
CA LEU A 369 -8.42 -21.49 -3.11
C LEU A 369 -9.57 -21.85 -4.03
N ILE A 370 -10.69 -21.12 -3.92
CA ILE A 370 -11.85 -21.30 -4.81
C ILE A 370 -11.63 -20.74 -6.22
N THR A 371 -10.62 -19.90 -6.39
CA THR A 371 -10.29 -19.22 -7.65
C THR A 371 -8.78 -19.26 -7.86
N PRO A 372 -8.28 -19.57 -9.07
CA PRO A 372 -6.86 -19.57 -9.34
C PRO A 372 -6.28 -18.15 -9.30
N ILE A 373 -5.15 -17.98 -8.66
CA ILE A 373 -4.41 -16.70 -8.61
C ILE A 373 -2.94 -16.91 -8.96
N ALA A 374 -2.28 -15.84 -9.37
CA ALA A 374 -0.85 -15.84 -9.64
C ALA A 374 -0.06 -15.94 -8.32
N ILE A 375 0.33 -17.16 -7.96
CA ILE A 375 1.09 -17.49 -6.73
C ILE A 375 2.49 -17.95 -7.11
N GLU A 376 3.44 -17.64 -6.26
CA GLU A 376 4.82 -18.16 -6.31
C GLU A 376 5.35 -18.37 -4.88
N GLU A 377 6.37 -19.19 -4.73
CA GLU A 377 7.03 -19.40 -3.44
C GLU A 377 7.63 -18.08 -2.91
N GLY A 378 7.52 -17.88 -1.61
CA GLY A 378 7.94 -16.64 -0.94
C GLY A 378 6.89 -15.51 -0.97
N LEU A 379 5.75 -15.67 -1.67
CA LEU A 379 4.69 -14.68 -1.68
C LEU A 379 4.02 -14.62 -0.30
N ARG A 380 3.94 -13.42 0.28
CA ARG A 380 3.25 -13.17 1.55
C ARG A 380 1.76 -13.02 1.33
N PHE A 381 0.99 -13.38 2.36
CA PHE A 381 -0.45 -13.22 2.39
C PHE A 381 -0.98 -12.95 3.79
N ALA A 382 -2.14 -12.29 3.85
CA ALA A 382 -2.90 -12.14 5.09
C ALA A 382 -4.17 -13.02 5.04
N ILE A 383 -4.60 -13.48 6.21
CA ILE A 383 -5.83 -14.25 6.39
C ILE A 383 -6.82 -13.39 7.17
N ARG A 384 -8.04 -13.22 6.64
CA ARG A 384 -9.08 -12.40 7.25
C ARG A 384 -10.39 -13.16 7.40
N GLU A 385 -11.12 -12.87 8.48
CA GLU A 385 -12.46 -13.37 8.76
C GLU A 385 -13.29 -12.30 9.45
N GLY A 386 -14.51 -12.07 9.01
CA GLY A 386 -15.44 -11.16 9.66
C GLY A 386 -14.92 -9.73 9.82
N GLY A 387 -14.13 -9.25 8.86
CA GLY A 387 -13.53 -7.90 8.89
C GLY A 387 -12.25 -7.78 9.74
N ARG A 388 -11.73 -8.88 10.31
CA ARG A 388 -10.51 -8.89 11.12
C ARG A 388 -9.41 -9.70 10.46
N THR A 389 -8.16 -9.28 10.65
CA THR A 389 -7.00 -10.10 10.30
C THR A 389 -6.81 -11.16 11.39
N VAL A 390 -6.79 -12.41 10.99
CA VAL A 390 -6.70 -13.56 11.92
C VAL A 390 -5.40 -14.34 11.79
N GLY A 391 -4.62 -14.03 10.77
CA GLY A 391 -3.31 -14.63 10.56
C GLY A 391 -2.58 -14.01 9.38
N SER A 392 -1.31 -14.32 9.28
CA SER A 392 -0.46 -13.98 8.15
C SER A 392 0.46 -15.15 7.82
N GLY A 393 0.90 -15.22 6.58
CA GLY A 393 1.76 -16.31 6.17
C GLY A 393 2.58 -16.00 4.92
N VAL A 394 3.39 -16.98 4.58
CA VAL A 394 4.20 -16.99 3.36
C VAL A 394 3.99 -18.32 2.64
N VAL A 395 3.91 -18.28 1.31
CA VAL A 395 3.82 -19.47 0.47
C VAL A 395 5.17 -20.19 0.50
N THR A 396 5.17 -21.45 0.93
CA THR A 396 6.38 -22.28 1.05
C THR A 396 6.47 -23.37 -0.03
N GLY A 397 5.41 -23.59 -0.79
CA GLY A 397 5.38 -24.53 -1.89
C GLY A 397 4.07 -24.46 -2.66
N ILE A 398 4.12 -24.80 -3.93
CA ILE A 398 2.96 -24.90 -4.81
C ILE A 398 2.59 -26.37 -4.95
N ASN A 399 1.32 -26.70 -4.67
CA ASN A 399 0.78 -28.03 -4.88
C ASN A 399 -0.03 -28.01 -6.19
N GLU A 400 0.28 -28.88 -7.13
CA GLU A 400 -0.48 -29.02 -8.37
C GLU A 400 -1.78 -29.82 -8.17
#